data_108f5978fa0c8a5751c930da848f7c9e
#
_entry.id   108f5978fa0c8a5751c930da848f7c9e
#
_cell.length_a   1.000
_cell.length_b   1.000
_cell.length_c   1.000
_cell.angle_alpha   90.00
_cell.angle_beta   90.00
_cell.angle_gamma   90.00
#
_symmetry.space_group_name_H-M   'P 1'
#
loop_
_entity.id
_entity.type
_entity.pdbx_description
1 polymer ?
#
loop_
_entity_poly.entity_id
_entity_poly.type
_entity_poly.pdbx_seq_one_letter_code
_entity_poly.pdbx_strand_id
1 'polypeptide(L)'
;MPSFVIAEKCDGCKAQDKTACQYICPNDLMALDRDLMKAYNQEPEQCWECYNCVKICPQQAIEVRGYADFVPLNGSVIPLRGTDSIMWTVKFRNGILKRFKFPIRTTAEASIDCYGGKPEADMSKIKESGFFNYEARKE
;
A
#
# COMPACT_ATOMS: atom_id res chain seq x y z
N MET A 1 -7.58 -7.75 -1.60
CA MET A 1 -8.42 -6.84 -0.77
C MET A 1 -8.23 -5.40 -1.25
N PRO A 2 -9.11 -4.91 -2.11
CA PRO A 2 -8.98 -3.57 -2.66
C PRO A 2 -9.10 -2.48 -1.59
N SER A 3 -8.62 -1.28 -1.92
CA SER A 3 -8.75 -0.11 -1.07
C SER A 3 -10.11 0.56 -1.27
N PHE A 4 -10.73 0.96 -0.17
CA PHE A 4 -11.98 1.72 -0.16
C PHE A 4 -11.82 3.03 0.59
N VAL A 5 -12.49 4.06 0.13
CA VAL A 5 -12.50 5.36 0.77
C VAL A 5 -13.71 5.48 1.69
N ILE A 6 -13.44 5.87 2.93
CA ILE A 6 -14.47 6.21 3.92
C ILE A 6 -14.85 7.67 3.67
N ALA A 7 -15.98 7.89 3.00
CA ALA A 7 -16.40 9.20 2.53
C ALA A 7 -16.51 10.23 3.67
N GLU A 8 -16.95 9.82 4.85
CA GLU A 8 -17.11 10.69 6.02
C GLU A 8 -15.79 11.28 6.52
N LYS A 9 -14.69 10.53 6.33
CA LYS A 9 -13.34 10.95 6.75
C LYS A 9 -12.58 11.68 5.65
N CYS A 10 -12.92 11.42 4.40
CA CYS A 10 -12.24 12.01 3.26
C CYS A 10 -12.62 13.49 3.11
N ASP A 11 -11.64 14.36 3.00
CA ASP A 11 -11.82 15.81 2.73
C ASP A 11 -11.41 16.22 1.30
N GLY A 12 -11.07 15.22 0.45
CA GLY A 12 -10.63 15.44 -0.92
C GLY A 12 -9.25 16.11 -1.03
N CYS A 13 -8.45 16.12 0.05
CA CYS A 13 -7.16 16.81 0.09
C CYS A 13 -7.26 18.27 -0.38
N LYS A 14 -8.17 19.05 0.19
CA LYS A 14 -8.63 20.39 -0.24
C LYS A 14 -7.53 21.40 -0.61
N ALA A 15 -6.32 21.19 -0.12
CA ALA A 15 -5.19 22.09 -0.36
C ALA A 15 -4.31 21.67 -1.55
N GLN A 16 -4.70 20.64 -2.30
CA GLN A 16 -3.88 20.06 -3.36
C GLN A 16 -4.64 19.96 -4.68
N ASP A 17 -3.95 20.10 -5.81
CA ASP A 17 -4.52 19.94 -7.15
C ASP A 17 -5.01 18.51 -7.41
N LYS A 18 -4.30 17.54 -6.84
CA LYS A 18 -4.67 16.12 -6.84
C LYS A 18 -4.62 15.58 -5.41
N THR A 19 -5.47 14.63 -5.14
CA THR A 19 -5.45 13.95 -3.82
C THR A 19 -4.18 13.10 -3.66
N ALA A 20 -3.71 12.95 -2.44
CA ALA A 20 -2.52 12.15 -2.14
C ALA A 20 -2.66 10.70 -2.64
N CYS A 21 -3.86 10.13 -2.54
CA CYS A 21 -4.15 8.79 -3.02
C CYS A 21 -4.13 8.67 -4.54
N GLN A 22 -4.54 9.72 -5.30
CA GLN A 22 -4.37 9.74 -6.75
C GLN A 22 -2.90 9.77 -7.14
N TYR A 23 -2.11 10.57 -6.42
CA TYR A 23 -0.69 10.73 -6.71
C TYR A 23 0.11 9.45 -6.58
N ILE A 24 -0.22 8.65 -5.55
CA ILE A 24 0.58 7.48 -5.18
C ILE A 24 0.11 6.18 -5.83
N CYS A 25 -1.08 6.18 -6.44
CA CYS A 25 -1.62 4.95 -7.03
C CYS A 25 -0.85 4.57 -8.29
N PRO A 26 -0.14 3.43 -8.34
CA PRO A 26 0.65 3.04 -9.49
C PRO A 26 -0.22 2.65 -10.69
N ASN A 27 -1.49 2.34 -10.47
CA ASN A 27 -2.44 1.91 -11.48
C ASN A 27 -3.54 2.96 -11.76
N ASP A 28 -3.35 4.19 -11.26
CA ASP A 28 -4.23 5.36 -11.47
C ASP A 28 -5.72 5.11 -11.17
N LEU A 29 -5.99 4.27 -10.18
CA LEU A 29 -7.36 3.85 -9.84
C LEU A 29 -8.10 4.84 -8.94
N MET A 30 -7.36 5.73 -8.26
CA MET A 30 -7.98 6.69 -7.35
C MET A 30 -8.41 7.93 -8.11
N ALA A 31 -9.68 8.27 -8.03
CA ALA A 31 -10.25 9.46 -8.64
C ALA A 31 -10.85 10.38 -7.57
N LEU A 32 -10.97 11.66 -7.90
CA LEU A 32 -11.62 12.65 -7.07
C LEU A 32 -12.97 13.04 -7.69
N ASP A 33 -14.04 12.82 -6.97
CA ASP A 33 -15.31 13.47 -7.23
C ASP A 33 -15.19 14.91 -6.76
N ARG A 34 -15.21 15.84 -7.73
CA ARG A 34 -15.03 17.27 -7.47
C ARG A 34 -16.26 17.94 -6.86
N ASP A 35 -17.43 17.39 -7.13
CA ASP A 35 -18.68 17.95 -6.61
C ASP A 35 -18.84 17.60 -5.13
N LEU A 36 -18.54 16.37 -4.79
CA LEU A 36 -18.59 15.88 -3.41
C LEU A 36 -17.29 16.14 -2.63
N MET A 37 -16.19 16.47 -3.31
CA MET A 37 -14.85 16.56 -2.73
C MET A 37 -14.46 15.29 -1.99
N LYS A 38 -14.70 14.13 -2.62
CA LYS A 38 -14.41 12.80 -2.08
C LYS A 38 -13.61 12.00 -3.08
N ALA A 39 -12.56 11.37 -2.61
CA ALA A 39 -11.86 10.39 -3.43
C ALA A 39 -12.61 9.05 -3.45
N TYR A 40 -12.44 8.30 -4.51
CA TYR A 40 -12.98 6.94 -4.65
C TYR A 40 -12.05 6.08 -5.50
N ASN A 41 -12.15 4.76 -5.35
CA ASN A 41 -11.49 3.82 -6.22
C ASN A 41 -12.47 3.46 -7.35
N GLN A 42 -12.12 3.85 -8.59
CA GLN A 42 -13.00 3.71 -9.75
C GLN A 42 -13.09 2.27 -10.25
N GLU A 43 -12.02 1.48 -10.10
CA GLU A 43 -11.96 0.08 -10.56
C GLU A 43 -11.28 -0.80 -9.49
N PRO A 44 -12.02 -1.16 -8.43
CA PRO A 44 -11.47 -1.95 -7.32
C PRO A 44 -10.86 -3.29 -7.77
N GLU A 45 -11.38 -3.88 -8.85
CA GLU A 45 -10.91 -5.16 -9.40
C GLU A 45 -9.48 -5.07 -9.94
N GLN A 46 -9.08 -3.89 -10.41
CA GLN A 46 -7.74 -3.63 -10.95
C GLN A 46 -6.72 -3.27 -9.85
N CYS A 47 -7.14 -3.29 -8.59
CA CYS A 47 -6.29 -2.90 -7.48
C CYS A 47 -5.16 -3.91 -7.24
N TRP A 48 -3.92 -3.45 -7.31
CA TRP A 48 -2.73 -4.27 -7.05
C TRP A 48 -2.47 -4.55 -5.58
N GLU A 49 -3.32 -4.05 -4.70
CA GLU A 49 -3.20 -4.24 -3.25
C GLU A 49 -1.84 -3.79 -2.66
N CYS A 50 -1.24 -2.79 -3.26
CA CYS A 50 0.04 -2.25 -2.78
C CYS A 50 -0.09 -1.41 -1.51
N TYR A 51 -1.30 -1.00 -1.13
CA TYR A 51 -1.65 -0.22 0.06
C TYR A 51 -0.95 1.14 0.20
N ASN A 52 -0.38 1.67 -0.86
CA ASN A 52 0.28 2.97 -0.83
C ASN A 52 -0.71 4.10 -0.52
N CYS A 53 -1.90 4.08 -1.13
CA CYS A 53 -2.97 5.04 -0.88
C CYS A 53 -3.44 5.01 0.59
N VAL A 54 -3.50 3.82 1.17
CA VAL A 54 -3.89 3.61 2.58
C VAL A 54 -2.87 4.26 3.52
N LYS A 55 -1.57 4.07 3.23
CA LYS A 55 -0.48 4.59 4.05
C LYS A 55 -0.29 6.10 3.94
N ILE A 56 -0.55 6.68 2.75
CA ILE A 56 -0.29 8.10 2.50
C ILE A 56 -1.43 9.00 2.96
N CYS A 57 -2.65 8.48 3.10
CA CYS A 57 -3.83 9.28 3.39
C CYS A 57 -3.69 10.06 4.70
N PRO A 58 -3.67 11.41 4.68
CA PRO A 58 -3.50 12.21 5.88
C PRO A 58 -4.72 12.13 6.81
N GLN A 59 -5.90 11.91 6.26
CA GLN A 59 -7.15 11.77 7.02
C GLN A 59 -7.44 10.34 7.48
N GLN A 60 -6.56 9.39 7.12
CA GLN A 60 -6.78 7.97 7.38
C GLN A 60 -8.17 7.50 6.92
N ALA A 61 -8.57 8.04 5.78
CA ALA A 61 -9.89 7.81 5.19
C ALA A 61 -9.94 6.59 4.28
N ILE A 62 -8.83 5.85 4.13
CA ILE A 62 -8.77 4.70 3.23
C ILE A 62 -8.53 3.45 4.05
N GLU A 63 -9.39 2.47 3.85
CA GLU A 63 -9.28 1.15 4.46
C GLU A 63 -9.20 0.06 3.40
N VAL A 64 -8.82 -1.13 3.81
CA VAL A 64 -8.77 -2.32 2.96
C VAL A 64 -9.92 -3.22 3.35
N ARG A 65 -10.74 -3.60 2.38
CA ARG A 65 -11.88 -4.50 2.58
C ARG A 65 -11.70 -5.79 1.78
N GLY A 66 -12.26 -6.87 2.29
CA GLY A 66 -12.40 -8.09 1.53
C GLY A 66 -13.29 -7.86 0.30
N TYR A 67 -13.06 -8.62 -0.75
CA TYR A 67 -13.81 -8.52 -1.99
C TYR A 67 -15.30 -8.79 -1.74
N ALA A 68 -16.17 -7.90 -2.19
CA ALA A 68 -17.61 -8.00 -1.99
C ALA A 68 -18.24 -9.19 -2.74
N ASP A 69 -17.59 -9.64 -3.82
CA ASP A 69 -18.05 -10.75 -4.64
C ASP A 69 -17.89 -12.13 -3.98
N PHE A 70 -17.07 -12.22 -2.95
CA PHE A 70 -16.83 -13.45 -2.20
C PHE A 70 -17.57 -13.46 -0.86
N VAL A 71 -18.85 -13.26 -0.84
CA VAL A 71 -19.63 -13.18 0.40
C VAL A 71 -19.20 -11.98 1.28
N PRO A 72 -20.09 -11.19 1.83
CA PRO A 72 -19.74 -10.09 2.71
C PRO A 72 -18.99 -10.65 3.92
N LEU A 73 -17.68 -10.66 3.83
CA LEU A 73 -16.81 -11.24 4.85
C LEU A 73 -16.79 -10.40 6.12
N ASN A 74 -17.44 -9.23 6.13
CA ASN A 74 -17.50 -8.30 7.27
C ASN A 74 -16.13 -8.04 7.93
N GLY A 75 -15.04 -8.36 7.21
CA GLY A 75 -13.69 -8.10 7.64
C GLY A 75 -13.21 -6.76 7.14
N SER A 76 -12.33 -6.11 7.87
CA SER A 76 -11.67 -4.89 7.43
C SER A 76 -10.27 -4.79 7.99
N VAL A 77 -9.41 -4.05 7.28
CA VAL A 77 -8.07 -3.72 7.73
C VAL A 77 -7.94 -2.20 7.70
N ILE A 78 -7.75 -1.61 8.86
CA ILE A 78 -7.73 -0.16 9.04
C ILE A 78 -6.34 0.25 9.55
N PRO A 79 -5.61 1.13 8.86
CA PRO A 79 -4.36 1.66 9.33
C PRO A 79 -4.59 2.85 10.25
N LEU A 80 -3.72 3.00 11.22
CA LEU A 80 -3.58 4.21 12.01
C LEU A 80 -2.12 4.64 11.94
N ARG A 81 -1.85 5.72 11.19
CA ARG A 81 -0.50 6.24 11.03
C ARG A 81 -0.13 7.14 12.21
N GLY A 82 0.94 6.78 12.91
CA GLY A 82 1.61 7.63 13.88
C GLY A 82 2.80 8.36 13.25
N THR A 83 3.58 9.04 14.08
CA THR A 83 4.81 9.72 13.68
C THR A 83 5.95 8.76 13.37
N ASP A 84 6.03 7.66 14.07
CA ASP A 84 7.11 6.65 14.06
C ASP A 84 6.65 5.25 13.65
N SER A 85 5.35 5.03 13.58
CA SER A 85 4.80 3.69 13.36
C SER A 85 3.44 3.75 12.67
N ILE A 86 3.06 2.61 12.09
CA ILE A 86 1.70 2.38 11.58
C ILE A 86 1.11 1.22 12.38
N MET A 87 -0.07 1.44 12.94
CA MET A 87 -0.85 0.39 13.58
C MET A 87 -1.94 -0.10 12.62
N TRP A 88 -1.91 -1.38 12.32
CA TRP A 88 -2.93 -2.04 11.54
C TRP A 88 -3.96 -2.68 12.49
N THR A 89 -5.21 -2.29 12.36
CA THR A 89 -6.33 -2.95 13.06
C THR A 89 -7.04 -3.86 12.07
N VAL A 90 -6.97 -5.15 12.31
CA VAL A 90 -7.64 -6.18 11.51
C VAL A 90 -8.90 -6.62 12.25
N LYS A 91 -10.05 -6.40 11.62
CA LYS A 91 -11.32 -6.92 12.07
C LYS A 91 -11.64 -8.18 11.27
N PHE A 92 -11.73 -9.30 11.96
CA PHE A 92 -12.10 -10.56 11.34
C PHE A 92 -13.62 -10.70 11.21
N ARG A 93 -14.05 -11.63 10.35
CA ARG A 93 -15.47 -11.95 10.13
C ARG A 93 -16.24 -12.29 11.41
N ASN A 94 -15.60 -12.98 12.34
CA ASN A 94 -16.16 -13.36 13.64
C ASN A 94 -16.18 -12.21 14.68
N GLY A 95 -15.82 -11.00 14.26
CA GLY A 95 -15.79 -9.82 15.13
C GLY A 95 -14.52 -9.66 15.95
N ILE A 96 -13.61 -10.62 15.93
CA ILE A 96 -12.32 -10.52 16.63
C ILE A 96 -11.49 -9.40 16.03
N LEU A 97 -10.89 -8.58 16.89
CA LEU A 97 -9.97 -7.52 16.51
C LEU A 97 -8.54 -7.92 16.86
N LYS A 98 -7.63 -7.82 15.90
CA LYS A 98 -6.17 -7.89 16.15
C LYS A 98 -5.51 -6.60 15.72
N ARG A 99 -4.50 -6.19 16.46
CA ARG A 99 -3.71 -5.00 16.16
C ARG A 99 -2.25 -5.36 16.03
N PHE A 100 -1.61 -4.80 14.99
CA PHE A 100 -0.19 -4.98 14.70
C PHE A 100 0.44 -3.61 14.54
N LYS A 101 1.50 -3.35 15.29
CA LYS A 101 2.26 -2.10 15.21
C LYS A 101 3.57 -2.36 14.47
N PHE A 102 3.83 -1.58 13.42
CA PHE A 102 5.06 -1.66 12.64
C PHE A 102 5.74 -0.29 12.64
N PRO A 103 7.04 -0.22 12.94
CA PRO A 103 7.80 1.01 12.80
C PRO A 103 7.88 1.41 11.33
N ILE A 104 7.89 2.72 11.06
CA ILE A 104 8.09 3.23 9.70
C ILE A 104 9.57 3.35 9.38
N ARG A 105 9.93 3.34 8.10
CA ARG A 105 11.33 3.36 7.62
C ARG A 105 12.16 4.54 8.11
N THR A 106 11.53 5.60 8.57
CA THR A 106 12.21 6.78 9.12
C THR A 106 12.66 6.60 10.57
N THR A 107 12.24 5.53 11.25
CA THR A 107 12.71 5.20 12.59
C THR A 107 13.99 4.35 12.51
N ALA A 108 14.86 4.49 13.51
CA ALA A 108 16.09 3.69 13.60
C ALA A 108 15.79 2.18 13.63
N GLU A 109 14.70 1.78 14.27
CA GLU A 109 14.27 0.38 14.38
C GLU A 109 13.80 -0.22 13.03
N ALA A 110 13.21 0.61 12.16
CA ALA A 110 12.73 0.19 10.84
C ALA A 110 13.66 0.59 9.71
N SER A 111 14.74 1.33 10.03
CA SER A 111 15.79 1.61 9.08
C SER A 111 16.46 0.29 8.70
N ILE A 112 16.04 -0.24 7.58
CA ILE A 112 16.68 -1.41 6.99
C ILE A 112 18.00 -0.92 6.42
N ASP A 113 19.09 -1.12 7.15
CA ASP A 113 20.39 -1.20 6.52
C ASP A 113 20.38 -2.48 5.67
N CYS A 114 20.03 -2.31 4.39
CA CYS A 114 19.94 -3.42 3.45
C CYS A 114 21.26 -4.19 3.35
N TYR A 115 22.34 -3.55 3.75
CA TYR A 115 23.68 -4.12 3.66
C TYR A 115 24.22 -4.58 5.02
N GLY A 116 23.67 -4.12 6.15
CA GLY A 116 23.87 -4.65 7.52
C GLY A 116 25.29 -5.12 7.84
N GLY A 117 26.32 -4.38 7.44
CA GLY A 117 27.71 -4.80 7.55
C GLY A 117 28.14 -5.90 6.58
N LYS A 118 27.29 -6.30 5.63
CA LYS A 118 27.70 -7.18 4.53
C LYS A 118 28.49 -6.39 3.51
N PRO A 119 29.54 -6.97 2.91
CA PRO A 119 30.29 -6.31 1.86
C PRO A 119 29.35 -5.95 0.70
N GLU A 120 29.64 -4.85 0.02
CA GLU A 120 28.94 -4.50 -1.21
C GLU A 120 28.91 -5.68 -2.18
N ALA A 121 27.81 -5.79 -2.94
CA ALA A 121 27.70 -6.83 -3.93
C ALA A 121 28.86 -6.76 -4.93
N ASP A 122 29.52 -7.88 -5.15
CA ASP A 122 30.62 -7.97 -6.11
C ASP A 122 30.06 -7.84 -7.53
N MET A 123 30.10 -6.62 -8.04
CA MET A 123 29.63 -6.29 -9.38
C MET A 123 30.54 -6.86 -10.49
N SER A 124 31.72 -7.40 -10.15
CA SER A 124 32.61 -8.01 -11.16
C SER A 124 31.98 -9.25 -11.78
N LYS A 125 31.21 -10.00 -10.98
CA LYS A 125 30.49 -11.20 -11.45
C LYS A 125 29.41 -10.91 -12.47
N ILE A 126 28.81 -9.71 -12.48
CA ILE A 126 27.83 -9.31 -13.48
C ILE A 126 28.50 -9.14 -14.87
N LYS A 127 29.79 -8.88 -14.90
CA LYS A 127 30.58 -8.73 -16.15
C LYS A 127 31.04 -10.07 -16.71
N GLU A 128 30.89 -11.16 -15.97
CA GLU A 128 31.20 -12.49 -16.49
C GLU A 128 30.20 -12.88 -17.57
N SER A 129 30.72 -13.20 -18.76
CA SER A 129 29.90 -13.48 -19.95
C SER A 129 28.88 -14.60 -19.76
N GLY A 130 29.10 -15.53 -18.83
CA GLY A 130 28.18 -16.62 -18.50
C GLY A 130 26.93 -16.22 -17.70
N PHE A 131 26.93 -15.03 -17.09
CA PHE A 131 25.80 -14.64 -16.20
C PHE A 131 24.56 -14.24 -17.00
N PHE A 132 24.72 -13.76 -18.23
CA PHE A 132 23.64 -13.35 -19.13
C PHE A 132 23.50 -14.23 -20.35
N ASN A 133 24.35 -15.25 -20.53
CA ASN A 133 24.23 -16.19 -21.62
C ASN A 133 23.10 -17.18 -21.35
N TYR A 134 21.93 -16.87 -21.86
CA TYR A 134 20.87 -17.86 -22.04
C TYR A 134 21.27 -18.75 -23.22
N GLU A 135 21.90 -19.88 -22.97
CA GLU A 135 21.98 -20.93 -23.97
C GLU A 135 20.59 -21.52 -24.15
N ALA A 136 19.93 -21.17 -25.27
CA ALA A 136 18.72 -21.83 -25.67
C ALA A 136 18.99 -23.35 -25.71
N ARG A 137 18.27 -24.13 -24.90
CA ARG A 137 18.32 -25.60 -25.00
C ARG A 137 18.01 -25.94 -26.44
N LYS A 138 18.97 -26.52 -27.12
CA LYS A 138 18.72 -27.20 -28.39
C LYS A 138 17.91 -28.45 -28.04
N GLU A 139 16.62 -28.46 -28.44
CA GLU A 139 15.81 -29.66 -28.45
C GLU A 139 16.34 -30.66 -29.50
#